data_8cc62a76d552d67298e3affab390c299
#
_entry.id   8cc62a76d552d67298e3affab390c299
#
_cell.length_a   1.000
_cell.length_b   1.000
_cell.length_c   1.000
_cell.angle_alpha   90.00
_cell.angle_beta   90.00
_cell.angle_gamma   90.00
#
_symmetry.space_group_name_H-M   'P 1'
#
loop_
_entity.id
_entity.type
_entity.pdbx_description
1 polymer ?
#
loop_
_entity_poly.entity_id
_entity_poly.type
_entity_poly.pdbx_seq_one_letter_code
_entity_poly.pdbx_strand_id
1 'polypeptide(L)' 'NIATLGEAKVNRSLTKQFSTRLGKNEAAIAKINAQIVTLDETIHVKRQTLTELVKSIKLGD' A
#
# COMPACT_ATOMS: atom_id res chain seq x y z
N ASN A 1 40.07 -21.00 1.03
CA ASN A 1 40.50 -19.72 1.57
C ASN A 1 39.48 -19.20 2.58
N ILE A 2 39.92 -19.00 3.81
CA ILE A 2 39.08 -18.62 4.93
C ILE A 2 38.44 -17.25 4.70
N ALA A 3 39.20 -16.29 4.15
CA ALA A 3 38.68 -14.94 3.87
C ALA A 3 37.55 -14.99 2.85
N THR A 4 37.68 -15.80 1.80
CA THR A 4 36.66 -15.96 0.77
C THR A 4 35.38 -16.58 1.34
N LEU A 5 35.53 -17.57 2.22
CA LEU A 5 34.36 -18.19 2.89
C LEU A 5 33.67 -17.20 3.80
N GLY A 6 34.41 -16.36 4.52
CA GLY A 6 33.86 -15.31 5.36
C GLY A 6 33.05 -14.29 4.55
N GLU A 7 33.61 -13.85 3.41
CA GLU A 7 32.96 -12.93 2.49
C GLU A 7 31.66 -13.52 1.93
N ALA A 8 31.67 -14.80 1.53
CA ALA A 8 30.48 -15.47 1.01
C ALA A 8 29.38 -15.55 2.06
N LYS A 9 29.72 -15.84 3.31
CA LYS A 9 28.76 -15.88 4.42
C LYS A 9 28.13 -14.51 4.67
N VAL A 10 28.96 -13.45 4.69
CA VAL A 10 28.49 -12.08 4.88
C VAL A 10 27.54 -11.69 3.74
N ASN A 11 27.92 -11.99 2.50
CA ASN A 11 27.08 -11.68 1.33
C ASN A 11 25.74 -12.42 1.37
N ARG A 12 25.72 -13.68 1.79
CA ARG A 12 24.47 -14.43 1.94
C ARG A 12 23.59 -13.83 3.02
N SER A 13 24.19 -13.45 4.13
CA SER A 13 23.45 -12.83 5.24
C SER A 13 22.83 -11.50 4.80
N LEU A 14 23.58 -10.66 4.11
CA LEU A 14 23.09 -9.39 3.59
C LEU A 14 22.00 -9.60 2.57
N THR A 15 22.15 -10.54 1.65
CA THR A 15 21.13 -10.86 0.65
C THR A 15 19.83 -11.31 1.32
N LYS A 16 19.94 -12.15 2.34
CA LYS A 16 18.79 -12.62 3.09
C LYS A 16 18.08 -11.47 3.81
N GLN A 17 18.84 -10.58 4.45
CA GLN A 17 18.29 -9.39 5.12
C GLN A 17 17.58 -8.48 4.13
N PHE A 18 18.20 -8.26 2.97
CA PHE A 18 17.62 -7.45 1.91
C PHE A 18 16.30 -8.04 1.41
N SER A 19 16.29 -9.34 1.13
CA SER A 19 15.06 -10.04 0.69
C SER A 19 13.96 -9.94 1.72
N THR A 20 14.28 -10.07 3.00
CA THR A 20 13.32 -9.96 4.08
C THR A 20 12.73 -8.56 4.14
N ARG A 21 13.58 -7.52 4.06
CA ARG A 21 13.13 -6.12 4.07
C ARG A 21 12.28 -5.81 2.85
N LEU A 22 12.69 -6.29 1.68
CA LEU A 22 11.95 -6.07 0.46
C LEU A 22 10.56 -6.68 0.55
N GLY A 23 10.46 -7.91 1.05
CA GLY A 23 9.17 -8.57 1.25
C GLY A 23 8.26 -7.81 2.21
N LYS A 24 8.82 -7.30 3.32
CA LYS A 24 8.06 -6.48 4.27
C LYS A 24 7.60 -5.16 3.64
N ASN A 25 8.47 -4.52 2.85
CA ASN A 25 8.13 -3.28 2.18
C ASN A 25 7.05 -3.50 1.13
N GLU A 26 7.13 -4.56 0.36
CA GLU A 26 6.11 -4.90 -0.63
C GLU A 26 4.75 -5.16 0.03
N ALA A 27 4.74 -5.86 1.15
CA ALA A 27 3.52 -6.11 1.92
C ALA A 27 2.93 -4.81 2.44
N ALA A 28 3.77 -3.90 2.95
CA ALA A 28 3.34 -2.59 3.42
C ALA A 28 2.74 -1.75 2.28
N ILE A 29 3.39 -1.75 1.12
CA ILE A 29 2.91 -1.03 -0.06
C ILE A 29 1.56 -1.59 -0.51
N ALA A 30 1.40 -2.91 -0.56
CA ALA A 30 0.15 -3.55 -0.93
C ALA A 30 -0.97 -3.14 0.03
N LYS A 31 -0.70 -3.10 1.34
CA LYS A 31 -1.66 -2.68 2.35
C LYS A 31 -2.07 -1.22 2.15
N ILE A 32 -1.10 -0.34 1.92
CA ILE A 32 -1.35 1.08 1.68
C ILE A 32 -2.20 1.27 0.42
N ASN A 33 -1.85 0.57 -0.66
CA ASN A 33 -2.62 0.63 -1.90
C ASN A 33 -4.06 0.18 -1.70
N ALA A 34 -4.28 -0.89 -0.93
CA ALA A 34 -5.63 -1.35 -0.61
C ALA A 34 -6.41 -0.29 0.19
N GLN A 35 -5.75 0.39 1.12
CA GLN A 35 -6.36 1.48 1.89
C GLN A 35 -6.73 2.65 1.00
N ILE A 36 -5.87 3.00 0.03
CA ILE A 36 -6.14 4.07 -0.93
C ILE A 36 -7.37 3.74 -1.76
N VAL A 37 -7.47 2.52 -2.27
CA VAL A 37 -8.65 2.07 -3.04
C VAL A 37 -9.92 2.20 -2.21
N THR A 38 -9.89 1.74 -0.96
CA THR A 38 -11.04 1.84 -0.05
C THR A 38 -11.44 3.28 0.20
N LEU A 39 -10.46 4.17 0.42
CA LEU A 39 -10.72 5.60 0.63
C LEU A 39 -11.30 6.24 -0.63
N ASP A 40 -10.79 5.91 -1.80
CA ASP A 40 -11.31 6.43 -3.06
C ASP A 40 -12.76 6.01 -3.28
N GLU A 41 -13.10 4.76 -2.99
CA GLU A 41 -14.47 4.27 -3.06
C GLU A 41 -15.38 5.00 -2.09
N THR A 42 -14.93 5.23 -0.87
CA THR A 42 -15.69 5.96 0.15
C THR A 42 -15.94 7.39 -0.31
N ILE A 43 -14.93 8.06 -0.84
CA ILE A 43 -15.06 9.42 -1.36
C ILE A 43 -16.07 9.46 -2.51
N HIS A 44 -15.99 8.50 -3.42
CA HIS A 44 -16.89 8.41 -4.56
C HIS A 44 -18.34 8.29 -4.10
N VAL A 45 -18.62 7.39 -3.16
CA VAL A 45 -19.97 7.19 -2.62
C VAL A 45 -20.47 8.45 -1.92
N LYS A 46 -19.63 9.10 -1.12
CA LYS A 46 -20.02 10.33 -0.42
C LYS A 46 -20.33 11.47 -1.39
N ARG A 47 -19.56 11.58 -2.46
CA ARG A 47 -19.81 12.59 -3.50
C ARG A 47 -21.13 12.32 -4.22
N GLN A 48 -21.44 11.07 -4.52
CA GLN A 48 -22.71 10.69 -5.12
C GLN A 48 -23.87 11.04 -4.20
N THR A 49 -23.76 10.70 -2.93
CA THR A 49 -24.77 11.00 -1.93
C THR A 49 -25.00 12.50 -1.83
N LEU A 50 -23.92 13.28 -1.80
CA LEU A 50 -24.02 14.74 -1.75
C LEU A 50 -24.71 15.30 -2.99
N THR A 51 -24.36 14.80 -4.16
CA THR A 51 -24.97 15.22 -5.43
C THR A 51 -26.47 14.93 -5.42
N GLU A 52 -26.87 13.76 -4.94
CA GLU A 52 -28.28 13.39 -4.83
C GLU A 52 -29.01 14.28 -3.85
N LEU A 53 -28.40 14.61 -2.72
CA LEU A 53 -29.00 15.52 -1.73
C LEU A 53 -29.20 16.92 -2.32
N VAL A 54 -28.22 17.43 -3.04
CA VAL A 54 -28.32 18.75 -3.68
C VAL A 54 -29.46 18.76 -4.72
N LYS A 55 -29.56 17.71 -5.52
CA LYS A 55 -30.63 17.56 -6.50
C LYS A 55 -32.00 17.51 -5.81
N SER A 56 -32.09 16.77 -4.72
CA SER A 56 -33.32 16.65 -3.93
C SER A 56 -33.80 18.00 -3.39
N ILE A 57 -32.86 18.79 -2.87
CA ILE A 57 -33.13 20.14 -2.38
C ILE A 57 -33.66 21.03 -3.51
N LYS A 58 -33.00 21.00 -4.66
CA LYS A 58 -33.40 21.81 -5.81
C LYS A 58 -34.77 21.43 -6.34
N LEU A 59 -35.08 20.14 -6.36
CA LEU A 59 -36.36 19.65 -6.84
C LEU A 59 -37.48 19.85 -5.81
N GLY A 60 -37.13 19.91 -4.53
CA GLY A 60 -38.05 20.12 -3.44
C GLY A 60 -38.56 21.55 -3.33
N ASP A 61 -37.85 22.49 -3.94
CA ASP A 61 -38.25 23.88 -3.97
C ASP A 61 -39.23 24.14 -5.13
#